data_1697ca1575293b266cd3d85b905fcab3
#
_entry.id   1697ca1575293b266cd3d85b905fcab3
#
_cell.length_a   1.000
_cell.length_b   1.000
_cell.length_c   1.000
_cell.angle_alpha   90.00
_cell.angle_beta   90.00
_cell.angle_gamma   90.00
#
_symmetry.space_group_name_H-M   'P 1'
#
loop_
_entity.id
_entity.type
_entity.pdbx_description
1 polymer ?
#
loop_
_entity_poly.entity_id
_entity_poly.type
_entity_poly.pdbx_seq_one_letter_code
_entity_poly.pdbx_strand_id
1 'polypeptide(L)'
;MFNNDSMNYYSTSTLKSALLKSYAWMAIALSITAVVSYGLYATNTLLILLSTMPFLFMLFVIAPFILSIAFGVSMARSTSSTGMKVMLVLYAICMGVSLTSIGYVYDVATIGTAFLVSAVYFISLSVIGTTSKKDFTSFGSLCMIGLFVLIITQCFMMLFRVSMDVRLLSILTLLIFTGITVWDVQRMNRLLIQSDGSVVAQDKIAIFMALQLYLDFLNIFLRILQLVGMGNRNNK
;
A
#
# COMPACT_ATOMS: atom_id res chain seq x y z
N MET A 1 5.42 -43.75 9.30
CA MET A 1 5.25 -42.97 10.56
C MET A 1 5.94 -41.63 10.33
N PHE A 2 5.25 -40.63 9.80
CA PHE A 2 5.84 -39.31 9.56
C PHE A 2 5.94 -38.58 10.91
N ASN A 3 7.14 -38.14 11.25
CA ASN A 3 7.43 -37.53 12.53
C ASN A 3 6.75 -36.14 12.60
N ASN A 4 5.99 -35.86 13.64
CA ASN A 4 5.26 -34.58 13.84
C ASN A 4 6.22 -33.37 13.76
N ASP A 5 7.49 -33.55 14.12
CA ASP A 5 8.50 -32.48 14.06
C ASP A 5 8.89 -32.10 12.63
N SER A 6 8.92 -33.06 11.70
CA SER A 6 9.18 -32.78 10.29
C SER A 6 8.00 -32.03 9.63
N MET A 7 6.77 -32.39 9.97
CA MET A 7 5.59 -31.68 9.46
C MET A 7 5.52 -30.24 9.98
N ASN A 8 5.82 -30.01 11.26
CA ASN A 8 5.90 -28.67 11.83
C ASN A 8 7.03 -27.82 11.21
N TYR A 9 8.18 -28.44 10.92
CA TYR A 9 9.29 -27.74 10.26
C TYR A 9 8.96 -27.34 8.82
N TYR A 10 8.36 -28.23 8.03
CA TYR A 10 7.93 -27.93 6.66
C TYR A 10 6.85 -26.84 6.63
N SER A 11 5.86 -26.88 7.52
CA SER A 11 4.82 -25.85 7.60
C SER A 11 5.41 -24.47 7.96
N THR A 12 6.37 -24.42 8.87
CA THR A 12 7.02 -23.17 9.29
C THR A 12 7.91 -22.58 8.21
N SER A 13 8.64 -23.41 7.46
CA SER A 13 9.51 -22.94 6.35
C SER A 13 8.68 -22.43 5.17
N THR A 14 7.58 -23.09 4.85
CA THR A 14 6.65 -22.69 3.78
C THR A 14 5.95 -21.38 4.12
N LEU A 15 5.53 -21.21 5.37
CA LEU A 15 4.93 -19.99 5.88
C LEU A 15 5.89 -18.80 5.76
N LYS A 16 7.15 -18.96 6.20
CA LYS A 16 8.19 -17.92 6.07
C LYS A 16 8.44 -17.56 4.62
N SER A 17 8.48 -18.56 3.72
CA SER A 17 8.63 -18.31 2.28
C SER A 17 7.47 -17.48 1.71
N ALA A 18 6.24 -17.78 2.08
CA ALA A 18 5.06 -17.04 1.62
C ALA A 18 5.03 -15.60 2.17
N LEU A 19 5.43 -15.39 3.42
CA LEU A 19 5.58 -14.06 4.01
C LEU A 19 6.62 -13.23 3.25
N LEU A 20 7.82 -13.78 3.04
CA LEU A 20 8.87 -13.12 2.27
C LEU A 20 8.42 -12.78 0.84
N LYS A 21 7.61 -13.66 0.23
CA LYS A 21 7.03 -13.44 -1.09
C LYS A 21 6.09 -12.25 -1.11
N SER A 22 5.27 -12.05 -0.08
CA SER A 22 4.40 -10.87 0.04
C SER A 22 5.20 -9.57 0.07
N TYR A 23 6.23 -9.50 0.91
CA TYR A 23 7.11 -8.33 0.99
C TYR A 23 7.92 -8.11 -0.30
N ALA A 24 8.39 -9.19 -0.94
CA ALA A 24 9.12 -9.09 -2.20
C ALA A 24 8.22 -8.52 -3.32
N TRP A 25 6.99 -9.01 -3.47
CA TRP A 25 6.05 -8.47 -4.46
C TRP A 25 5.63 -7.03 -4.14
N MET A 26 5.48 -6.65 -2.87
CA MET A 26 5.29 -5.27 -2.46
C MET A 26 6.48 -4.40 -2.88
N ALA A 27 7.73 -4.83 -2.61
CA ALA A 27 8.93 -4.09 -2.99
C ALA A 27 9.05 -3.94 -4.52
N ILE A 28 8.73 -4.99 -5.30
CA ILE A 28 8.66 -4.94 -6.77
C ILE A 28 7.62 -3.90 -7.22
N ALA A 29 6.42 -3.90 -6.64
CA ALA A 29 5.38 -2.94 -6.98
C ALA A 29 5.80 -1.50 -6.67
N LEU A 30 6.43 -1.25 -5.50
CA LEU A 30 6.99 0.06 -5.14
C LEU A 30 8.08 0.51 -6.12
N SER A 31 8.97 -0.41 -6.53
CA SER A 31 10.03 -0.13 -7.50
C SER A 31 9.45 0.24 -8.87
N ILE A 32 8.44 -0.48 -9.34
CA ILE A 32 7.74 -0.16 -10.60
C ILE A 32 7.11 1.23 -10.51
N THR A 33 6.40 1.52 -9.41
CA THR A 33 5.77 2.83 -9.18
C THR A 33 6.80 3.95 -9.20
N ALA A 34 7.95 3.78 -8.53
CA ALA A 34 9.02 4.76 -8.48
C ALA A 34 9.66 5.00 -9.87
N VAL A 35 9.94 3.92 -10.62
CA VAL A 35 10.53 4.00 -11.97
C VAL A 35 9.58 4.70 -12.94
N VAL A 36 8.30 4.34 -12.92
CA VAL A 36 7.27 4.96 -13.78
C VAL A 36 7.11 6.45 -13.41
N SER A 37 6.97 6.76 -12.13
CA SER A 37 6.78 8.13 -11.66
C SER A 37 7.98 9.01 -11.99
N TYR A 38 9.20 8.53 -11.72
CA TYR A 38 10.43 9.27 -12.04
C TYR A 38 10.65 9.43 -13.55
N GLY A 39 10.41 8.37 -14.33
CA GLY A 39 10.54 8.40 -15.79
C GLY A 39 9.60 9.43 -16.44
N LEU A 40 8.34 9.46 -16.04
CA LEU A 40 7.36 10.43 -16.54
C LEU A 40 7.66 11.87 -16.06
N TYR A 41 8.21 12.03 -14.87
CA TYR A 41 8.66 13.31 -14.35
C TYR A 41 9.87 13.83 -15.14
N ALA A 42 10.91 13.01 -15.32
CA ALA A 42 12.16 13.39 -16.00
C ALA A 42 11.95 13.74 -17.49
N THR A 43 10.98 13.10 -18.15
CA THR A 43 10.63 13.36 -19.55
C THR A 43 9.56 14.45 -19.72
N ASN A 44 9.04 15.03 -18.63
CA ASN A 44 7.90 15.95 -18.65
C ASN A 44 6.64 15.39 -19.35
N THR A 45 6.57 14.08 -19.54
CA THR A 45 5.46 13.40 -20.24
C THR A 45 4.12 13.64 -19.55
N LEU A 46 4.10 13.80 -18.22
CA LEU A 46 2.87 14.12 -17.49
C LEU A 46 2.28 15.47 -17.94
N LEU A 47 3.10 16.49 -18.14
CA LEU A 47 2.64 17.82 -18.60
C LEU A 47 2.08 17.73 -20.02
N ILE A 48 2.72 16.95 -20.90
CA ILE A 48 2.23 16.69 -22.25
C ILE A 48 0.89 15.95 -22.19
N LEU A 49 0.78 14.93 -21.34
CA LEU A 49 -0.45 14.16 -21.15
C LEU A 49 -1.61 15.03 -20.67
N LEU A 50 -1.35 15.92 -19.68
CA LEU A 50 -2.36 16.83 -19.16
C LEU A 50 -2.81 17.88 -20.17
N SER A 51 -1.91 18.33 -21.06
CA SER A 51 -2.24 19.34 -22.08
C SER A 51 -2.94 18.75 -23.30
N THR A 52 -2.56 17.51 -23.70
CA THR A 52 -3.09 16.89 -24.92
C THR A 52 -4.28 15.98 -24.67
N MET A 53 -4.25 15.20 -23.57
CA MET A 53 -5.25 14.18 -23.24
C MET A 53 -5.58 14.14 -21.74
N PRO A 54 -6.19 15.20 -21.16
CA PRO A 54 -6.48 15.25 -19.71
C PRO A 54 -7.39 14.12 -19.24
N PHE A 55 -8.28 13.63 -20.12
CA PHE A 55 -9.16 12.49 -19.82
C PHE A 55 -8.36 11.20 -19.59
N LEU A 56 -7.27 10.98 -20.32
CA LEU A 56 -6.41 9.81 -20.14
C LEU A 56 -5.72 9.84 -18.76
N PHE A 57 -5.26 11.00 -18.31
CA PHE A 57 -4.72 11.15 -16.95
C PHE A 57 -5.78 10.81 -15.89
N MET A 58 -7.01 11.31 -16.05
CA MET A 58 -8.11 10.99 -15.13
C MET A 58 -8.39 9.49 -15.07
N LEU A 59 -8.27 8.78 -16.19
CA LEU A 59 -8.39 7.33 -16.23
C LEU A 59 -7.32 6.64 -15.35
N PHE A 60 -6.06 7.08 -15.41
CA PHE A 60 -4.98 6.54 -14.56
C PHE A 60 -5.20 6.82 -13.07
N VAL A 61 -5.84 7.92 -12.71
CA VAL A 61 -6.20 8.24 -11.31
C VAL A 61 -7.34 7.35 -10.81
N ILE A 62 -8.32 7.02 -11.69
CA ILE A 62 -9.48 6.19 -11.31
C ILE A 62 -9.16 4.69 -11.39
N ALA A 63 -8.29 4.26 -12.31
CA ALA A 63 -7.96 2.86 -12.53
C ALA A 63 -7.53 2.09 -11.25
N PRO A 64 -6.72 2.63 -10.32
CA PRO A 64 -6.39 1.95 -9.08
C PRO A 64 -7.61 1.57 -8.24
N PHE A 65 -8.65 2.40 -8.18
CA PHE A 65 -9.88 2.08 -7.45
C PHE A 65 -10.60 0.89 -8.06
N ILE A 66 -10.73 0.86 -9.39
CA ILE A 66 -11.35 -0.25 -10.13
C ILE A 66 -10.53 -1.53 -9.96
N LEU A 67 -9.19 -1.42 -10.08
CA LEU A 67 -8.28 -2.55 -9.91
C LEU A 67 -8.30 -3.09 -8.48
N SER A 68 -8.44 -2.26 -7.44
CA SER A 68 -8.58 -2.71 -6.05
C SER A 68 -9.82 -3.59 -5.87
N ILE A 69 -10.95 -3.18 -6.43
CA ILE A 69 -12.20 -3.96 -6.39
C ILE A 69 -12.02 -5.27 -7.15
N ALA A 70 -11.47 -5.21 -8.36
CA ALA A 70 -11.19 -6.39 -9.18
C ALA A 70 -10.24 -7.37 -8.47
N PHE A 71 -9.25 -6.86 -7.74
CA PHE A 71 -8.32 -7.67 -6.94
C PHE A 71 -9.04 -8.41 -5.81
N GLY A 72 -9.91 -7.74 -5.07
CA GLY A 72 -10.76 -8.37 -4.04
C GLY A 72 -11.65 -9.48 -4.61
N VAL A 73 -12.29 -9.23 -5.75
CA VAL A 73 -13.11 -10.24 -6.46
C VAL A 73 -12.25 -11.41 -6.95
N SER A 74 -11.04 -11.14 -7.45
CA SER A 74 -10.10 -12.17 -7.93
C SER A 74 -9.63 -13.08 -6.79
N MET A 75 -9.50 -12.57 -5.58
CA MET A 75 -9.18 -13.37 -4.39
C MET A 75 -10.30 -14.35 -4.06
N ALA A 76 -11.57 -13.92 -4.18
CA ALA A 76 -12.76 -14.74 -3.92
C ALA A 76 -13.02 -15.79 -5.02
N ARG A 77 -12.56 -15.52 -6.25
CA ARG A 77 -12.72 -16.42 -7.41
C ARG A 77 -11.50 -17.33 -7.59
N SER A 78 -11.64 -18.36 -8.44
CA SER A 78 -10.56 -19.29 -8.81
C SER A 78 -9.53 -18.66 -9.78
N THR A 79 -9.25 -17.36 -9.69
CA THR A 79 -8.28 -16.67 -10.54
C THR A 79 -6.87 -17.22 -10.30
N SER A 80 -6.10 -17.39 -11.36
CA SER A 80 -4.70 -17.82 -11.29
C SER A 80 -3.83 -16.82 -10.53
N SER A 81 -2.84 -17.31 -9.77
CA SER A 81 -1.85 -16.45 -9.12
C SER A 81 -1.09 -15.56 -10.12
N THR A 82 -0.89 -16.04 -11.35
CA THR A 82 -0.27 -15.26 -12.43
C THR A 82 -1.15 -14.06 -12.83
N GLY A 83 -2.47 -14.25 -12.93
CA GLY A 83 -3.39 -13.15 -13.21
C GLY A 83 -3.34 -12.06 -12.14
N MET A 84 -3.25 -12.46 -10.87
CA MET A 84 -3.11 -11.51 -9.75
C MET A 84 -1.78 -10.75 -9.78
N LYS A 85 -0.67 -11.40 -10.19
CA LYS A 85 0.63 -10.72 -10.39
C LYS A 85 0.56 -9.65 -11.47
N VAL A 86 -0.06 -9.97 -12.61
CA VAL A 86 -0.27 -9.01 -13.71
C VAL A 86 -1.10 -7.82 -13.23
N MET A 87 -2.18 -8.07 -12.47
CA MET A 87 -3.01 -7.01 -11.91
C MET A 87 -2.22 -6.13 -10.93
N LEU A 88 -1.33 -6.71 -10.09
CA LEU A 88 -0.47 -5.95 -9.19
C LEU A 88 0.50 -5.03 -9.96
N VAL A 89 1.10 -5.54 -11.04
CA VAL A 89 1.99 -4.74 -11.90
C VAL A 89 1.23 -3.60 -12.58
N LEU A 90 0.04 -3.88 -13.14
CA LEU A 90 -0.81 -2.84 -13.72
C LEU A 90 -1.21 -1.78 -12.69
N TYR A 91 -1.55 -2.23 -11.48
CA TYR A 91 -1.84 -1.33 -10.37
C TYR A 91 -0.66 -0.40 -10.07
N ALA A 92 0.54 -0.97 -9.94
CA ALA A 92 1.78 -0.22 -9.66
C ALA A 92 2.10 0.81 -10.77
N ILE A 93 1.86 0.47 -12.04
CA ILE A 93 2.02 1.40 -13.17
C ILE A 93 1.01 2.55 -13.07
N CYS A 94 -0.28 2.26 -12.86
CA CYS A 94 -1.31 3.29 -12.72
C CYS A 94 -1.01 4.24 -11.55
N MET A 95 -0.57 3.69 -10.41
CA MET A 95 -0.15 4.49 -9.27
C MET A 95 1.10 5.32 -9.59
N GLY A 96 2.05 4.78 -10.34
CA GLY A 96 3.24 5.52 -10.80
C GLY A 96 2.88 6.74 -11.63
N VAL A 97 1.95 6.60 -12.58
CA VAL A 97 1.43 7.75 -13.37
C VAL A 97 0.76 8.78 -12.46
N SER A 98 -0.08 8.35 -11.54
CA SER A 98 -0.78 9.25 -10.60
C SER A 98 0.18 9.99 -9.67
N LEU A 99 1.20 9.30 -9.14
CA LEU A 99 2.17 9.85 -8.21
C LEU A 99 3.26 10.71 -8.88
N THR A 100 3.34 10.74 -10.21
CA THR A 100 4.25 11.62 -10.95
C THR A 100 4.03 13.09 -10.58
N SER A 101 2.79 13.49 -10.28
CA SER A 101 2.45 14.86 -9.85
C SER A 101 3.19 15.32 -8.59
N ILE A 102 3.63 14.38 -7.73
CA ILE A 102 4.39 14.68 -6.51
C ILE A 102 5.74 15.32 -6.82
N GLY A 103 6.41 14.89 -7.91
CA GLY A 103 7.69 15.44 -8.35
C GLY A 103 7.63 16.93 -8.77
N TYR A 104 6.45 17.44 -9.10
CA TYR A 104 6.25 18.87 -9.41
C TYR A 104 5.91 19.72 -8.18
N VAL A 105 5.50 19.07 -7.06
CA VAL A 105 5.11 19.76 -5.82
C VAL A 105 6.25 19.76 -4.79
N TYR A 106 7.03 18.67 -4.74
CA TYR A 106 8.09 18.47 -3.76
C TYR A 106 9.44 18.25 -4.46
N ASP A 107 10.52 18.79 -3.88
CA ASP A 107 11.86 18.52 -4.33
C ASP A 107 12.29 17.06 -4.07
N VAL A 108 13.21 16.57 -4.89
CA VAL A 108 13.67 15.16 -4.85
C VAL A 108 14.25 14.78 -3.47
N ALA A 109 14.94 15.71 -2.81
CA ALA A 109 15.50 15.49 -1.48
C ALA A 109 14.41 15.27 -0.44
N THR A 110 13.33 16.06 -0.47
CA THR A 110 12.17 15.90 0.41
C THR A 110 11.45 14.56 0.14
N ILE A 111 11.27 14.19 -1.13
CA ILE A 111 10.67 12.89 -1.51
C ILE A 111 11.53 11.73 -0.99
N GLY A 112 12.87 11.80 -1.19
CA GLY A 112 13.80 10.77 -0.72
C GLY A 112 13.80 10.63 0.80
N THR A 113 13.82 11.74 1.52
CA THR A 113 13.75 11.76 3.00
C THR A 113 12.44 11.16 3.49
N ALA A 114 11.32 11.58 2.92
CA ALA A 114 10.00 11.03 3.27
C ALA A 114 9.91 9.52 2.99
N PHE A 115 10.50 9.06 1.88
CA PHE A 115 10.53 7.63 1.53
C PHE A 115 11.32 6.82 2.56
N LEU A 116 12.52 7.27 2.94
CA LEU A 116 13.35 6.58 3.93
C LEU A 116 12.68 6.54 5.31
N VAL A 117 12.12 7.66 5.77
CA VAL A 117 11.37 7.70 7.04
C VAL A 117 10.18 6.75 7.00
N SER A 118 9.44 6.73 5.89
CA SER A 118 8.30 5.83 5.71
C SER A 118 8.70 4.37 5.69
N ALA A 119 9.85 4.04 5.08
CA ALA A 119 10.37 2.68 5.05
C ALA A 119 10.75 2.19 6.44
N VAL A 120 11.47 2.99 7.22
CA VAL A 120 11.82 2.66 8.62
C VAL A 120 10.56 2.52 9.47
N TYR A 121 9.61 3.43 9.31
CA TYR A 121 8.35 3.40 10.03
C TYR A 121 7.53 2.14 9.71
N PHE A 122 7.36 1.82 8.43
CA PHE A 122 6.64 0.64 7.97
C PHE A 122 7.29 -0.67 8.44
N ILE A 123 8.63 -0.76 8.37
CA ILE A 123 9.37 -1.93 8.88
C ILE A 123 9.11 -2.10 10.39
N SER A 124 9.14 -1.02 11.16
CA SER A 124 8.84 -1.06 12.59
C SER A 124 7.43 -1.58 12.87
N LEU A 125 6.42 -1.11 12.13
CA LEU A 125 5.04 -1.59 12.24
C LEU A 125 4.92 -3.07 11.84
N SER A 126 5.63 -3.49 10.79
CA SER A 126 5.65 -4.89 10.33
C SER A 126 6.25 -5.82 11.38
N VAL A 127 7.32 -5.39 12.06
CA VAL A 127 7.91 -6.13 13.19
C VAL A 127 6.92 -6.23 14.34
N ILE A 128 6.26 -5.13 14.72
CA ILE A 128 5.22 -5.13 15.77
C ILE A 128 4.09 -6.08 15.40
N GLY A 129 3.56 -6.00 14.17
CA GLY A 129 2.48 -6.86 13.69
C GLY A 129 2.84 -8.36 13.69
N THR A 130 4.10 -8.68 13.40
CA THR A 130 4.58 -10.08 13.36
C THR A 130 4.88 -10.64 14.74
N THR A 131 5.44 -9.83 15.66
CA THR A 131 5.93 -10.30 16.96
C THR A 131 4.93 -10.14 18.09
N SER A 132 3.95 -9.25 17.94
CA SER A 132 2.96 -8.99 18.99
C SER A 132 2.05 -10.19 19.23
N LYS A 133 1.93 -10.56 20.50
CA LYS A 133 0.97 -11.59 20.97
C LYS A 133 -0.45 -11.05 21.15
N LYS A 134 -0.63 -9.71 21.11
CA LYS A 134 -1.95 -9.08 21.23
C LYS A 134 -2.69 -9.21 19.89
N ASP A 135 -3.98 -9.52 19.96
CA ASP A 135 -4.84 -9.55 18.77
C ASP A 135 -5.33 -8.13 18.46
N PHE A 136 -4.89 -7.60 17.31
CA PHE A 136 -5.29 -6.28 16.82
C PHE A 136 -6.53 -6.31 15.91
N THR A 137 -7.26 -7.42 15.85
CA THR A 137 -8.43 -7.55 14.94
C THR A 137 -9.49 -6.49 15.24
N SER A 138 -9.89 -6.33 16.51
CA SER A 138 -10.87 -5.31 16.89
C SER A 138 -10.36 -3.89 16.66
N PHE A 139 -9.07 -3.63 16.92
CA PHE A 139 -8.45 -2.34 16.69
C PHE A 139 -8.33 -2.03 15.19
N GLY A 140 -7.96 -3.01 14.37
CA GLY A 140 -7.91 -2.87 12.91
C GLY A 140 -9.28 -2.57 12.31
N SER A 141 -10.35 -3.26 12.78
CA SER A 141 -11.72 -2.94 12.37
C SER A 141 -12.11 -1.50 12.72
N LEU A 142 -11.75 -1.01 13.89
CA LEU A 142 -11.99 0.39 14.29
C LEU A 142 -11.24 1.36 13.37
N CYS A 143 -9.98 1.07 13.05
CA CYS A 143 -9.19 1.88 12.13
C CYS A 143 -9.79 1.89 10.71
N MET A 144 -10.34 0.76 10.23
CA MET A 144 -11.04 0.69 8.93
C MET A 144 -12.28 1.57 8.93
N ILE A 145 -13.08 1.56 10.00
CA ILE A 145 -14.22 2.46 10.14
C ILE A 145 -13.73 3.93 10.15
N GLY A 146 -12.68 4.24 10.90
CA GLY A 146 -12.05 5.56 10.92
C GLY A 146 -11.58 6.02 9.55
N LEU A 147 -10.97 5.13 8.76
CA LEU A 147 -10.58 5.41 7.38
C LEU A 147 -11.80 5.76 6.51
N PHE A 148 -12.87 4.99 6.64
CA PHE A 148 -14.11 5.24 5.88
C PHE A 148 -14.72 6.61 6.23
N VAL A 149 -14.77 6.95 7.52
CA VAL A 149 -15.19 8.26 8.00
C VAL A 149 -14.31 9.39 7.44
N LEU A 150 -12.98 9.20 7.42
CA LEU A 150 -12.05 10.18 6.84
C LEU A 150 -12.30 10.39 5.34
N ILE A 151 -12.52 9.32 4.59
CA ILE A 151 -12.81 9.42 3.15
C ILE A 151 -14.11 10.20 2.92
N ILE A 152 -15.18 9.87 3.65
CA ILE A 152 -16.46 10.60 3.55
C ILE A 152 -16.26 12.07 3.92
N THR A 153 -15.53 12.36 5.00
CA THR A 153 -15.23 13.72 5.43
C THR A 153 -14.47 14.49 4.36
N GLN A 154 -13.45 13.89 3.73
CA GLN A 154 -12.71 14.53 2.64
C GLN A 154 -13.59 14.80 1.42
N CYS A 155 -14.44 13.85 1.02
CA CYS A 155 -15.41 14.04 -0.06
C CYS A 155 -16.40 15.19 0.24
N PHE A 156 -16.91 15.24 1.47
CA PHE A 156 -17.80 16.32 1.92
C PHE A 156 -17.11 17.68 1.86
N MET A 157 -15.89 17.76 2.40
CA MET A 157 -15.11 19.02 2.42
C MET A 157 -14.79 19.49 1.00
N MET A 158 -14.46 18.57 0.08
CA MET A 158 -14.24 18.87 -1.33
C MET A 158 -15.50 19.42 -1.99
N LEU A 159 -16.67 18.84 -1.70
CA LEU A 159 -17.96 19.26 -2.27
C LEU A 159 -18.37 20.65 -1.77
N PHE A 160 -18.21 20.92 -0.47
CA PHE A 160 -18.61 22.19 0.17
C PHE A 160 -17.49 23.24 0.19
N ARG A 161 -16.32 22.94 -0.42
CA ARG A 161 -15.14 23.83 -0.47
C ARG A 161 -14.68 24.29 0.93
N VAL A 162 -14.85 23.45 1.95
CA VAL A 162 -14.36 23.71 3.30
C VAL A 162 -12.89 23.33 3.38
N SER A 163 -12.04 24.24 3.83
CA SER A 163 -10.62 23.95 4.05
C SER A 163 -10.38 23.42 5.45
N MET A 164 -9.65 22.32 5.57
CA MET A 164 -9.14 21.77 6.84
C MET A 164 -7.63 21.92 6.89
N ASP A 165 -7.07 22.01 8.08
CA ASP A 165 -5.62 21.98 8.24
C ASP A 165 -5.06 20.65 7.72
N VAL A 166 -4.29 20.72 6.64
CA VAL A 166 -3.66 19.56 5.97
C VAL A 166 -2.75 18.81 6.94
N ARG A 167 -2.13 19.51 7.88
CA ARG A 167 -1.26 18.90 8.90
C ARG A 167 -2.05 18.00 9.84
N LEU A 168 -3.17 18.49 10.36
CA LEU A 168 -4.05 17.72 11.24
C LEU A 168 -4.59 16.48 10.53
N LEU A 169 -5.05 16.65 9.30
CA LEU A 169 -5.56 15.56 8.47
C LEU A 169 -4.47 14.50 8.19
N SER A 170 -3.24 14.93 7.92
CA SER A 170 -2.12 14.03 7.66
C SER A 170 -1.75 13.22 8.91
N ILE A 171 -1.71 13.85 10.09
CA ILE A 171 -1.42 13.16 11.36
C ILE A 171 -2.51 12.14 11.66
N LEU A 172 -3.79 12.53 11.55
CA LEU A 172 -4.92 11.65 11.83
C LEU A 172 -4.92 10.43 10.90
N THR A 173 -4.70 10.66 9.60
CA THR A 173 -4.62 9.59 8.60
C THR A 173 -3.42 8.68 8.89
N LEU A 174 -2.26 9.22 9.26
CA LEU A 174 -1.07 8.43 9.61
C LEU A 174 -1.34 7.53 10.81
N LEU A 175 -2.01 8.03 11.85
CA LEU A 175 -2.39 7.22 13.02
C LEU A 175 -3.32 6.08 12.65
N ILE A 176 -4.29 6.31 11.78
CA ILE A 176 -5.20 5.27 11.30
C ILE A 176 -4.44 4.21 10.50
N PHE A 177 -3.58 4.61 9.55
CA PHE A 177 -2.78 3.66 8.78
C PHE A 177 -1.75 2.91 9.61
N THR A 178 -1.27 3.48 10.72
CA THR A 178 -0.46 2.76 11.72
C THR A 178 -1.21 1.53 12.25
N GLY A 179 -2.45 1.72 12.65
CA GLY A 179 -3.29 0.62 13.14
C GLY A 179 -3.65 -0.41 12.06
N ILE A 180 -3.99 0.07 10.85
CA ILE A 180 -4.32 -0.80 9.71
C ILE A 180 -3.11 -1.66 9.33
N THR A 181 -1.92 -1.08 9.20
CA THR A 181 -0.69 -1.80 8.82
C THR A 181 -0.36 -2.93 9.80
N VAL A 182 -0.40 -2.65 11.11
CA VAL A 182 -0.17 -3.69 12.13
C VAL A 182 -1.21 -4.81 12.03
N TRP A 183 -2.47 -4.46 11.82
CA TRP A 183 -3.54 -5.43 11.64
C TRP A 183 -3.40 -6.23 10.34
N ASP A 184 -3.03 -5.61 9.22
CA ASP A 184 -2.86 -6.28 7.93
C ASP A 184 -1.70 -7.27 7.96
N VAL A 185 -0.60 -6.94 8.64
CA VAL A 185 0.52 -7.88 8.88
C VAL A 185 0.05 -9.07 9.71
N GLN A 186 -0.73 -8.87 10.77
CA GLN A 186 -1.30 -9.98 11.54
C GLN A 186 -2.31 -10.81 10.73
N ARG A 187 -3.14 -10.14 9.94
CA ARG A 187 -4.10 -10.79 9.04
C ARG A 187 -3.40 -11.67 8.00
N MET A 188 -2.30 -11.18 7.43
CA MET A 188 -1.46 -11.94 6.50
C MET A 188 -0.97 -13.23 7.15
N ASN A 189 -0.41 -13.16 8.36
CA ASN A 189 0.05 -14.33 9.10
C ASN A 189 -1.08 -15.34 9.32
N ARG A 190 -2.26 -14.87 9.75
CA ARG A 190 -3.43 -15.74 9.97
C ARG A 190 -3.91 -16.44 8.69
N LEU A 191 -4.04 -15.68 7.59
CA LEU A 191 -4.49 -16.24 6.31
C LEU A 191 -3.52 -17.30 5.77
N LEU A 192 -2.23 -17.08 5.91
CA LEU A 192 -1.20 -18.03 5.46
C LEU A 192 -1.21 -19.30 6.33
N ILE A 193 -1.43 -19.19 7.64
CA ILE A 193 -1.57 -20.36 8.53
C ILE A 193 -2.83 -21.17 8.18
N GLN A 194 -3.94 -20.52 7.86
CA GLN A 194 -5.21 -21.15 7.52
C GLN A 194 -5.25 -21.76 6.10
N SER A 195 -4.23 -21.55 5.27
CA SER A 195 -4.19 -22.02 3.87
C SER A 195 -3.93 -23.52 3.69
N ASP A 196 -3.97 -24.33 4.76
CA ASP A 196 -3.78 -25.79 4.79
C ASP A 196 -2.53 -26.30 4.01
N GLY A 197 -1.49 -25.48 3.92
CA GLY A 197 -0.23 -25.84 3.22
C GLY A 197 -0.34 -25.89 1.69
N SER A 198 -1.47 -25.55 1.10
CA SER A 198 -1.62 -25.47 -0.36
C SER A 198 -0.75 -24.36 -0.95
N VAL A 199 0.26 -24.73 -1.72
CA VAL A 199 1.18 -23.78 -2.37
C VAL A 199 0.46 -22.78 -3.25
N VAL A 200 -0.58 -23.22 -3.96
CA VAL A 200 -1.40 -22.34 -4.84
C VAL A 200 -2.20 -21.34 -4.02
N ALA A 201 -2.78 -21.75 -2.90
CA ALA A 201 -3.51 -20.86 -1.99
C ALA A 201 -2.55 -19.83 -1.34
N GLN A 202 -1.40 -20.29 -0.87
CA GLN A 202 -0.37 -19.42 -0.28
C GLN A 202 0.16 -18.38 -1.29
N ASP A 203 0.38 -18.75 -2.55
CA ASP A 203 0.79 -17.82 -3.60
C ASP A 203 -0.25 -16.71 -3.82
N LYS A 204 -1.53 -17.07 -3.87
CA LYS A 204 -2.61 -16.09 -4.03
C LYS A 204 -2.70 -15.14 -2.83
N ILE A 205 -2.66 -15.70 -1.61
CA ILE A 205 -2.66 -14.91 -0.37
C ILE A 205 -1.46 -13.96 -0.34
N ALA A 206 -0.27 -14.46 -0.71
CA ALA A 206 0.94 -13.66 -0.71
C ALA A 206 0.84 -12.45 -1.66
N ILE A 207 0.28 -12.63 -2.86
CA ILE A 207 0.13 -11.52 -3.82
C ILE A 207 -1.00 -10.57 -3.38
N PHE A 208 -2.09 -11.10 -2.84
CA PHE A 208 -3.17 -10.28 -2.29
C PHE A 208 -2.66 -9.40 -1.14
N MET A 209 -1.93 -9.97 -0.21
CA MET A 209 -1.35 -9.22 0.91
C MET A 209 -0.24 -8.28 0.47
N ALA A 210 0.51 -8.61 -0.60
CA ALA A 210 1.46 -7.68 -1.19
C ALA A 210 0.80 -6.37 -1.65
N LEU A 211 -0.39 -6.44 -2.25
CA LEU A 211 -1.16 -5.25 -2.62
C LEU A 211 -1.60 -4.47 -1.37
N GLN A 212 -2.11 -5.14 -0.33
CA GLN A 212 -2.55 -4.47 0.90
C GLN A 212 -1.39 -3.71 1.56
N LEU A 213 -0.26 -4.40 1.77
CA LEU A 213 0.94 -3.78 2.36
C LEU A 213 1.51 -2.65 1.48
N TYR A 214 1.42 -2.78 0.16
CA TYR A 214 1.79 -1.73 -0.79
C TYR A 214 0.93 -0.48 -0.62
N LEU A 215 -0.38 -0.65 -0.46
CA LEU A 215 -1.32 0.45 -0.21
C LEU A 215 -1.07 1.12 1.14
N ASP A 216 -0.83 0.35 2.19
CA ASP A 216 -0.48 0.86 3.50
C ASP A 216 0.79 1.70 3.44
N PHE A 217 1.84 1.18 2.79
CA PHE A 217 3.09 1.90 2.62
C PHE A 217 2.90 3.22 1.87
N LEU A 218 2.18 3.20 0.75
CA LEU A 218 1.94 4.42 -0.03
C LEU A 218 1.16 5.48 0.75
N ASN A 219 0.15 5.06 1.51
CA ASN A 219 -0.60 6.00 2.35
C ASN A 219 0.28 6.60 3.46
N ILE A 220 1.07 5.79 4.14
CA ILE A 220 2.06 6.25 5.13
C ILE A 220 3.04 7.23 4.48
N PHE A 221 3.61 6.86 3.34
CA PHE A 221 4.56 7.69 2.58
C PHE A 221 3.97 9.05 2.20
N LEU A 222 2.75 9.07 1.65
CA LEU A 222 2.10 10.31 1.26
C LEU A 222 1.83 11.24 2.44
N ARG A 223 1.46 10.69 3.61
CA ARG A 223 1.24 11.51 4.81
C ARG A 223 2.55 12.02 5.41
N ILE A 224 3.58 11.20 5.47
CA ILE A 224 4.92 11.63 5.90
C ILE A 224 5.48 12.68 4.94
N LEU A 225 5.33 12.49 3.62
CA LEU A 225 5.76 13.47 2.62
C LEU A 225 5.05 14.82 2.80
N GLN A 226 3.74 14.82 3.07
CA GLN A 226 2.99 16.04 3.35
C GLN A 226 3.51 16.76 4.61
N LEU A 227 3.78 16.01 5.68
CA LEU A 227 4.29 16.57 6.94
C LEU A 227 5.71 17.14 6.80
N VAL A 228 6.63 16.40 6.16
CA VAL A 228 8.01 16.84 5.91
C VAL A 228 8.04 18.03 4.96
N GLY A 229 7.24 18.00 3.90
CA GLY A 229 7.16 19.09 2.92
C GLY A 229 6.63 20.39 3.50
N MET A 230 5.67 20.32 4.45
CA MET A 230 5.22 21.51 5.18
C MET A 230 6.29 22.07 6.13
N GLY A 231 7.09 21.18 6.77
CA GLY A 231 8.21 21.59 7.62
C GLY A 231 9.26 22.38 6.85
N ASN A 232 9.63 21.93 5.65
CA ASN A 232 10.61 22.60 4.79
C ASN A 232 10.13 23.96 4.26
N ARG A 233 8.83 24.16 4.04
CA ARG A 233 8.26 25.46 3.61
C ARG A 233 8.32 26.53 4.70
N ASN A 234 8.23 26.16 5.96
CA ASN A 234 8.27 27.11 7.09
C ASN A 234 9.71 27.56 7.43
N ASN A 235 10.72 26.87 6.91
CA ASN A 235 12.15 27.16 7.16
C ASN A 235 12.82 27.93 6.01
N LYS A 236 12.09 28.26 4.96
CA LYS A 236 12.50 29.16 3.86
C LYS A 236 11.76 30.49 3.92
#